data_dcd9e0fbc035b10fc61611b6b1504a20
#
_entry.id   dcd9e0fbc035b10fc61611b6b1504a20
#
_cell.length_a   1.000
_cell.length_b   1.000
_cell.length_c   1.000
_cell.angle_alpha   90.00
_cell.angle_beta   90.00
_cell.angle_gamma   90.00
#
_symmetry.space_group_name_H-M   'P 1'
#
loop_
_entity.id
_entity.type
_entity.pdbx_description
1 polymer ?
#
loop_
_entity_poly.entity_id
_entity_poly.type
_entity_poly.pdbx_seq_one_letter_code
_entity_poly.pdbx_strand_id
1 'polypeptide(L)'
;MQSTRRLWLSQCVGIATLAEMAAAQQHAREAVQSSTPPAFQTLDPATAAEIDAITSQIIPSTDGPGAHEAGIVYFIDRALSTFDADLHEAYREGLAQVQQKRKEMFPSSSAIATLTNEEQIRLIQAIESAEFFELLRTHTVYGLLGNPGYGGNRDQIGWKLIGFENRMEYKPPFGYYDDGGQDGNQ
;
A
#
# COMPACT_ATOMS: atom_id res chain seq x y z
N MET A 1 23.14 -37.17 -19.42
CA MET A 1 22.48 -36.69 -18.19
C MET A 1 22.08 -35.22 -18.34
N GLN A 2 21.04 -34.94 -19.10
CA GLN A 2 20.49 -33.57 -19.31
C GLN A 2 18.96 -33.60 -19.33
N SER A 3 18.32 -34.14 -18.29
CA SER A 3 16.84 -34.19 -18.30
C SER A 3 16.16 -33.76 -17.00
N THR A 4 16.89 -33.25 -16.02
CA THR A 4 16.30 -32.96 -14.69
C THR A 4 15.92 -31.49 -14.46
N ARG A 5 16.39 -30.55 -15.28
CA ARG A 5 16.04 -29.13 -15.11
C ARG A 5 14.70 -28.70 -15.76
N ARG A 6 14.22 -29.45 -16.74
CA ARG A 6 12.94 -29.15 -17.41
C ARG A 6 11.72 -29.70 -16.67
N LEU A 7 11.88 -30.70 -15.83
CA LEU A 7 10.79 -31.29 -15.03
C LEU A 7 10.44 -30.48 -13.78
N TRP A 8 11.39 -29.68 -13.24
CA TRP A 8 11.13 -28.84 -12.07
C TRP A 8 10.32 -27.58 -12.40
N LEU A 9 10.42 -27.05 -13.62
CA LEU A 9 9.67 -25.86 -14.04
C LEU A 9 8.21 -26.14 -14.41
N SER A 10 7.84 -27.40 -14.65
CA SER A 10 6.47 -27.80 -15.00
C SER A 10 5.58 -28.10 -13.78
N GLN A 11 6.15 -28.20 -12.58
CA GLN A 11 5.38 -28.49 -11.36
C GLN A 11 5.06 -27.26 -10.49
N CYS A 12 5.61 -26.09 -10.81
CA CYS A 12 5.37 -24.84 -10.04
C CYS A 12 4.41 -23.86 -10.72
N VAL A 13 3.87 -24.19 -11.89
CA VAL A 13 2.79 -23.40 -12.48
C VAL A 13 1.48 -24.12 -12.17
N GLY A 14 0.91 -23.83 -11.01
CA GLY A 14 -0.51 -23.98 -10.82
C GLY A 14 -1.17 -23.12 -11.89
N ILE A 15 -1.67 -23.72 -12.95
CA ILE A 15 -2.47 -23.04 -13.98
C ILE A 15 -3.75 -22.67 -13.27
N ALA A 16 -3.79 -21.42 -12.71
CA ALA A 16 -5.06 -20.82 -12.35
C ALA A 16 -5.93 -20.88 -13.61
N THR A 17 -7.07 -21.52 -13.52
CA THR A 17 -7.96 -21.62 -14.66
C THR A 17 -8.41 -20.21 -15.07
N LEU A 18 -8.71 -19.99 -16.33
CA LEU A 18 -9.27 -18.72 -16.81
C LEU A 18 -10.47 -18.27 -15.98
N ALA A 19 -11.22 -19.22 -15.42
CA ALA A 19 -12.34 -18.98 -14.53
C ALA A 19 -11.90 -18.40 -13.17
N GLU A 20 -10.81 -18.89 -12.57
CA GLU A 20 -10.26 -18.35 -11.31
C GLU A 20 -9.67 -16.97 -11.52
N MET A 21 -9.00 -16.72 -12.63
CA MET A 21 -8.51 -15.39 -12.99
C MET A 21 -9.66 -14.40 -13.25
N ALA A 22 -10.73 -14.84 -13.91
CA ALA A 22 -11.92 -14.03 -14.14
C ALA A 22 -12.66 -13.76 -12.83
N ALA A 23 -12.78 -14.73 -11.92
CA ALA A 23 -13.38 -14.54 -10.61
C ALA A 23 -12.57 -13.56 -9.76
N ALA A 24 -11.23 -13.67 -9.74
CA ALA A 24 -10.36 -12.72 -9.04
C ALA A 24 -10.48 -11.29 -9.60
N GLN A 25 -10.60 -11.14 -10.91
CA GLN A 25 -10.84 -9.83 -11.55
C GLN A 25 -12.24 -9.29 -11.24
N GLN A 26 -13.25 -10.15 -11.17
CA GLN A 26 -14.61 -9.75 -10.84
C GLN A 26 -14.71 -9.30 -9.39
N HIS A 27 -14.14 -10.05 -8.44
CA HIS A 27 -14.06 -9.64 -7.03
C HIS A 27 -13.29 -8.34 -6.83
N ALA A 28 -12.21 -8.12 -7.60
CA ALA A 28 -11.47 -6.85 -7.56
C ALA A 28 -12.32 -5.68 -8.09
N ARG A 29 -13.14 -5.89 -9.12
CA ARG A 29 -14.05 -4.86 -9.66
C ARG A 29 -15.21 -4.57 -8.70
N GLU A 30 -15.78 -5.58 -8.08
CA GLU A 30 -16.85 -5.45 -7.11
C GLU A 30 -16.39 -4.72 -5.84
N ALA A 31 -15.16 -5.00 -5.37
CA ALA A 31 -14.55 -4.28 -4.24
C ALA A 31 -14.32 -2.80 -4.53
N VAL A 32 -14.01 -2.45 -5.78
CA VAL A 32 -13.84 -1.03 -6.21
C VAL A 32 -15.18 -0.32 -6.39
N GLN A 33 -16.27 -1.04 -6.68
CA GLN A 33 -17.59 -0.45 -6.95
C GLN A 33 -18.50 -0.40 -5.72
N SER A 34 -18.15 -1.05 -4.61
CA SER A 34 -18.98 -1.03 -3.41
C SER A 34 -18.78 0.30 -2.67
N SER A 35 -19.88 1.01 -2.43
CA SER A 35 -19.90 2.21 -1.58
C SER A 35 -19.61 1.90 -0.09
N THR A 36 -19.56 0.64 0.27
CA THR A 36 -19.21 0.15 1.61
C THR A 36 -17.78 -0.35 1.58
N PRO A 37 -16.90 0.13 2.47
CA PRO A 37 -15.55 -0.38 2.56
C PRO A 37 -15.54 -1.89 2.79
N PRO A 38 -14.67 -2.66 2.14
CA PRO A 38 -14.57 -4.09 2.36
C PRO A 38 -14.19 -4.37 3.83
N ALA A 39 -14.65 -5.49 4.38
CA ALA A 39 -14.19 -5.93 5.68
C ALA A 39 -12.70 -6.28 5.65
N PHE A 40 -11.98 -5.99 6.72
CA PHE A 40 -10.60 -6.42 6.88
C PHE A 40 -10.52 -7.94 6.97
N GLN A 41 -9.46 -8.52 6.42
CA GLN A 41 -9.25 -9.98 6.39
C GLN A 41 -8.43 -10.44 7.60
N THR A 42 -7.52 -9.60 8.06
CA THR A 42 -6.48 -9.91 9.03
C THR A 42 -6.45 -8.93 10.18
N LEU A 43 -6.58 -7.63 9.87
CA LEU A 43 -6.54 -6.57 10.85
C LEU A 43 -7.88 -6.47 11.58
N ASP A 44 -7.85 -6.32 12.90
CA ASP A 44 -9.01 -5.83 13.61
C ASP A 44 -9.22 -4.33 13.38
N PRO A 45 -10.44 -3.81 13.57
CA PRO A 45 -10.75 -2.41 13.28
C PRO A 45 -9.91 -1.38 14.07
N ALA A 46 -9.49 -1.72 15.29
CA ALA A 46 -8.69 -0.82 16.12
C ALA A 46 -7.26 -0.73 15.56
N THR A 47 -6.66 -1.87 15.26
CA THR A 47 -5.34 -1.96 14.62
C THR A 47 -5.34 -1.27 13.24
N ALA A 48 -6.39 -1.47 12.45
CA ALA A 48 -6.54 -0.80 11.16
C ALA A 48 -6.59 0.73 11.30
N ALA A 49 -7.31 1.26 12.29
CA ALA A 49 -7.37 2.70 12.56
C ALA A 49 -6.00 3.28 12.97
N GLU A 50 -5.20 2.53 13.72
CA GLU A 50 -3.84 2.95 14.09
C GLU A 50 -2.92 3.01 12.88
N ILE A 51 -2.97 1.99 12.01
CA ILE A 51 -2.20 1.96 10.76
C ILE A 51 -2.63 3.11 9.85
N ASP A 52 -3.93 3.32 9.67
CA ASP A 52 -4.49 4.39 8.85
C ASP A 52 -4.03 5.78 9.35
N ALA A 53 -4.04 6.01 10.66
CA ALA A 53 -3.54 7.26 11.25
C ALA A 53 -2.06 7.49 10.95
N ILE A 54 -1.21 6.46 11.03
CA ILE A 54 0.23 6.60 10.74
C ILE A 54 0.46 6.80 9.24
N THR A 55 -0.17 6.00 8.37
CA THR A 55 -0.01 6.11 6.92
C THR A 55 -0.49 7.46 6.40
N SER A 56 -1.53 8.02 7.01
CA SER A 56 -2.04 9.36 6.72
C SER A 56 -1.06 10.48 7.07
N GLN A 57 -0.12 10.26 7.98
CA GLN A 57 0.97 11.20 8.24
C GLN A 57 2.15 11.03 7.25
N ILE A 58 2.31 9.83 6.69
CA ILE A 58 3.34 9.56 5.67
C ILE A 58 2.94 10.20 4.33
N ILE A 59 1.66 10.06 3.93
CA ILE A 59 1.11 10.69 2.72
C ILE A 59 -0.19 11.41 3.11
N PRO A 60 -0.07 12.68 3.55
CA PRO A 60 -1.21 13.44 4.04
C PRO A 60 -2.12 13.95 2.92
N SER A 61 -3.37 14.22 3.27
CA SER A 61 -4.40 14.77 2.36
C SER A 61 -4.38 16.31 2.36
N THR A 62 -3.20 16.95 2.28
CA THR A 62 -3.06 18.40 2.42
C THR A 62 -3.44 19.13 1.13
N ASP A 63 -2.89 18.68 0.00
CA ASP A 63 -3.08 19.29 -1.32
C ASP A 63 -3.87 18.38 -2.29
N GLY A 64 -4.52 17.37 -1.76
CA GLY A 64 -5.26 16.37 -2.51
C GLY A 64 -5.47 15.11 -1.70
N PRO A 65 -6.04 14.06 -2.28
CA PRO A 65 -6.28 12.80 -1.59
C PRO A 65 -4.95 12.12 -1.25
N GLY A 66 -4.84 11.68 0.01
CA GLY A 66 -3.66 11.02 0.57
C GLY A 66 -3.83 9.52 0.79
N ALA A 67 -3.10 8.98 1.80
CA ALA A 67 -3.11 7.56 2.12
C ALA A 67 -4.48 7.05 2.55
N HIS A 68 -5.22 7.84 3.32
CA HIS A 68 -6.56 7.48 3.78
C HIS A 68 -7.53 7.27 2.60
N GLU A 69 -7.64 8.25 1.72
CA GLU A 69 -8.53 8.19 0.55
C GLU A 69 -8.10 7.11 -0.43
N ALA A 70 -6.79 6.91 -0.59
CA ALA A 70 -6.24 5.83 -1.40
C ALA A 70 -6.49 4.44 -0.81
N GLY A 71 -6.93 4.36 0.47
CA GLY A 71 -7.27 3.10 1.12
C GLY A 71 -6.04 2.24 1.43
N ILE A 72 -4.91 2.85 1.80
CA ILE A 72 -3.64 2.13 2.03
C ILE A 72 -3.77 1.04 3.07
N VAL A 73 -4.58 1.26 4.11
CA VAL A 73 -4.81 0.25 5.16
C VAL A 73 -5.37 -1.07 4.59
N TYR A 74 -6.17 -1.02 3.53
CA TYR A 74 -6.70 -2.22 2.87
C TYR A 74 -5.64 -2.96 2.05
N PHE A 75 -4.69 -2.22 1.47
CA PHE A 75 -3.52 -2.85 0.86
C PHE A 75 -2.69 -3.60 1.90
N ILE A 76 -2.41 -2.96 3.04
CA ILE A 76 -1.63 -3.56 4.14
C ILE A 76 -2.34 -4.80 4.69
N ASP A 77 -3.65 -4.71 4.95
CA ASP A 77 -4.46 -5.86 5.39
C ASP A 77 -4.36 -7.03 4.42
N ARG A 78 -4.45 -6.75 3.12
CA ARG A 78 -4.36 -7.77 2.08
C ARG A 78 -2.95 -8.33 1.93
N ALA A 79 -1.91 -7.49 1.99
CA ALA A 79 -0.52 -7.94 1.97
C ALA A 79 -0.25 -8.92 3.11
N LEU A 80 -0.64 -8.55 4.32
CA LEU A 80 -0.50 -9.39 5.51
C LEU A 80 -1.33 -10.68 5.45
N SER A 81 -2.45 -10.69 4.75
CA SER A 81 -3.25 -11.91 4.56
C SER A 81 -2.74 -12.83 3.44
N THR A 82 -1.77 -12.36 2.61
CA THR A 82 -1.34 -13.09 1.39
C THR A 82 0.18 -13.13 1.24
N PHE A 83 0.77 -12.22 0.48
CA PHE A 83 2.16 -12.29 0.02
C PHE A 83 3.20 -11.83 1.06
N ASP A 84 2.80 -11.09 2.09
CA ASP A 84 3.63 -10.62 3.21
C ASP A 84 3.11 -11.16 4.56
N ALA A 85 2.52 -12.35 4.56
CA ALA A 85 1.97 -12.97 5.76
C ALA A 85 3.03 -13.24 6.85
N ASP A 86 4.27 -13.40 6.47
CA ASP A 86 5.43 -13.53 7.37
C ASP A 86 5.76 -12.23 8.14
N LEU A 87 5.27 -11.09 7.68
CA LEU A 87 5.46 -9.79 8.34
C LEU A 87 4.44 -9.50 9.46
N HIS A 88 3.48 -10.38 9.70
CA HIS A 88 2.49 -10.23 10.76
C HIS A 88 3.11 -9.91 12.13
N GLU A 89 4.15 -10.66 12.49
CA GLU A 89 4.83 -10.47 13.76
C GLU A 89 5.55 -9.11 13.82
N ALA A 90 6.21 -8.69 12.74
CA ALA A 90 6.84 -7.38 12.64
C ALA A 90 5.83 -6.24 12.80
N TYR A 91 4.64 -6.38 12.22
CA TYR A 91 3.54 -5.41 12.40
C TYR A 91 3.04 -5.38 13.84
N ARG A 92 2.81 -6.54 14.45
CA ARG A 92 2.34 -6.63 15.83
C ARG A 92 3.34 -5.99 16.81
N GLU A 93 4.61 -6.33 16.69
CA GLU A 93 5.67 -5.80 17.56
C GLU A 93 5.94 -4.32 17.31
N GLY A 94 5.99 -3.93 16.03
CA GLY A 94 6.21 -2.54 15.66
C GLY A 94 5.10 -1.62 16.15
N LEU A 95 3.84 -2.00 15.98
CA LEU A 95 2.72 -1.23 16.51
C LEU A 95 2.74 -1.17 18.05
N ALA A 96 3.12 -2.25 18.73
CA ALA A 96 3.28 -2.25 20.19
C ALA A 96 4.34 -1.24 20.65
N GLN A 97 5.47 -1.14 19.91
CA GLN A 97 6.52 -0.15 20.18
C GLN A 97 6.01 1.29 19.95
N VAL A 98 5.29 1.52 18.86
CA VAL A 98 4.68 2.84 18.59
C VAL A 98 3.67 3.22 19.67
N GLN A 99 2.83 2.26 20.12
CA GLN A 99 1.90 2.48 21.21
C GLN A 99 2.60 2.76 22.54
N GLN A 100 3.72 2.10 22.82
CA GLN A 100 4.52 2.41 23.98
C GLN A 100 5.09 3.84 23.91
N LYS A 101 5.61 4.24 22.75
CA LYS A 101 6.10 5.60 22.53
C LYS A 101 5.01 6.66 22.66
N ARG A 102 3.81 6.36 22.13
CA ARG A 102 2.62 7.22 22.32
C ARG A 102 2.30 7.41 23.81
N LYS A 103 2.27 6.33 24.60
CA LYS A 103 1.97 6.42 26.06
C LYS A 103 2.98 7.27 26.78
N GLU A 104 4.26 7.21 26.41
CA GLU A 104 5.33 8.02 26.98
C GLU A 104 5.14 9.50 26.65
N MET A 105 4.80 9.83 25.41
CA MET A 105 4.68 11.20 24.93
C MET A 105 3.32 11.83 25.25
N PHE A 106 2.26 11.03 25.20
CA PHE A 106 0.86 11.47 25.31
C PHE A 106 0.05 10.55 26.24
N PRO A 107 0.33 10.56 27.54
CA PRO A 107 -0.25 9.59 28.49
C PRO A 107 -1.78 9.67 28.62
N SER A 108 -2.36 10.82 28.28
CA SER A 108 -3.83 11.02 28.30
C SER A 108 -4.56 10.46 27.08
N SER A 109 -3.83 10.14 26.01
CA SER A 109 -4.42 9.56 24.79
C SER A 109 -4.58 8.05 24.93
N SER A 110 -5.69 7.50 24.41
CA SER A 110 -5.94 6.05 24.39
C SER A 110 -5.40 5.36 23.15
N ALA A 111 -5.28 6.08 22.03
CA ALA A 111 -4.93 5.53 20.71
C ALA A 111 -4.18 6.58 19.87
N ILE A 112 -3.40 6.15 18.87
CA ILE A 112 -2.74 7.04 17.90
C ILE A 112 -3.80 7.81 17.10
N ALA A 113 -4.82 7.11 16.66
CA ALA A 113 -5.93 7.69 15.90
C ALA A 113 -6.70 8.78 16.66
N THR A 114 -6.55 8.88 17.99
CA THR A 114 -7.21 9.92 18.83
C THR A 114 -6.31 11.13 19.11
N LEU A 115 -5.05 11.09 18.69
CA LEU A 115 -4.13 12.22 18.78
C LEU A 115 -4.54 13.34 17.81
N THR A 116 -4.24 14.58 18.17
CA THR A 116 -4.31 15.69 17.20
C THR A 116 -3.30 15.52 16.09
N ASN A 117 -3.48 16.22 14.99
CA ASN A 117 -2.55 16.16 13.85
C ASN A 117 -1.11 16.51 14.27
N GLU A 118 -0.93 17.55 15.08
CA GLU A 118 0.38 17.97 15.59
C GLU A 118 1.01 16.91 16.51
N GLU A 119 0.21 16.24 17.32
CA GLU A 119 0.68 15.16 18.19
C GLU A 119 1.06 13.92 17.38
N GLN A 120 0.29 13.58 16.35
CA GLN A 120 0.63 12.49 15.42
C GLN A 120 1.96 12.79 14.71
N ILE A 121 2.15 13.98 14.16
CA ILE A 121 3.42 14.39 13.53
C ILE A 121 4.59 14.24 14.51
N ARG A 122 4.45 14.70 15.75
CA ARG A 122 5.50 14.57 16.76
C ARG A 122 5.80 13.11 17.12
N LEU A 123 4.78 12.25 17.16
CA LEU A 123 4.96 10.82 17.37
C LEU A 123 5.71 10.19 16.21
N ILE A 124 5.33 10.50 14.96
CA ILE A 124 6.00 9.99 13.75
C ILE A 124 7.46 10.41 13.74
N GLN A 125 7.78 11.66 14.01
CA GLN A 125 9.17 12.15 14.12
C GLN A 125 9.99 11.40 15.18
N ALA A 126 9.35 10.95 16.26
CA ALA A 126 10.02 10.20 17.32
C ALA A 126 10.29 8.73 16.95
N ILE A 127 9.64 8.19 15.90
CA ILE A 127 9.79 6.80 15.45
C ILE A 127 10.35 6.68 14.02
N GLU A 128 10.64 7.77 13.33
CA GLU A 128 11.06 7.76 11.91
C GLU A 128 12.34 6.97 11.63
N SER A 129 13.18 6.76 12.64
CA SER A 129 14.40 5.95 12.53
C SER A 129 14.19 4.47 12.88
N ALA A 130 12.97 4.05 13.23
CA ALA A 130 12.68 2.65 13.57
C ALA A 130 12.48 1.81 12.31
N GLU A 131 12.94 0.55 12.33
CA GLU A 131 12.76 -0.39 11.23
C GLU A 131 11.28 -0.59 10.86
N PHE A 132 10.40 -0.59 11.85
CA PHE A 132 8.96 -0.69 11.62
C PHE A 132 8.41 0.50 10.83
N PHE A 133 8.90 1.72 11.10
CA PHE A 133 8.48 2.89 10.35
C PHE A 133 8.87 2.77 8.86
N GLU A 134 10.08 2.28 8.58
CA GLU A 134 10.54 2.05 7.21
C GLU A 134 9.70 0.97 6.49
N LEU A 135 9.35 -0.11 7.19
CA LEU A 135 8.44 -1.13 6.67
C LEU A 135 7.08 -0.52 6.33
N LEU A 136 6.50 0.25 7.26
CA LEU A 136 5.20 0.87 7.08
C LEU A 136 5.21 1.92 5.96
N ARG A 137 6.29 2.72 5.86
CA ARG A 137 6.51 3.67 4.77
C ARG A 137 6.57 2.96 3.41
N THR A 138 7.29 1.86 3.34
CA THR A 138 7.39 1.04 2.13
C THR A 138 6.03 0.52 1.69
N HIS A 139 5.27 -0.07 2.61
CA HIS A 139 3.91 -0.54 2.31
C HIS A 139 2.96 0.60 1.95
N THR A 140 3.13 1.79 2.55
CA THR A 140 2.35 2.98 2.19
C THR A 140 2.58 3.39 0.73
N VAL A 141 3.84 3.43 0.29
CA VAL A 141 4.18 3.74 -1.10
C VAL A 141 3.69 2.65 -2.06
N TYR A 142 3.87 1.38 -1.71
CA TYR A 142 3.40 0.26 -2.54
C TYR A 142 1.87 0.27 -2.67
N GLY A 143 1.17 0.52 -1.56
CA GLY A 143 -0.29 0.63 -1.57
C GLY A 143 -0.81 1.81 -2.37
N LEU A 144 -0.07 2.95 -2.39
CA LEU A 144 -0.44 4.13 -3.18
C LEU A 144 -0.23 3.92 -4.68
N LEU A 145 0.89 3.31 -5.07
CA LEU A 145 1.30 3.21 -6.48
C LEU A 145 0.99 1.85 -7.10
N GLY A 146 0.64 0.86 -6.30
CA GLY A 146 0.31 -0.48 -6.75
C GLY A 146 -0.99 -0.56 -7.55
N ASN A 147 -1.26 -1.74 -8.10
CA ASN A 147 -2.52 -1.99 -8.77
C ASN A 147 -3.69 -1.91 -7.76
N PRO A 148 -4.77 -1.17 -8.04
CA PRO A 148 -5.95 -1.09 -7.17
C PRO A 148 -6.53 -2.45 -6.75
N GLY A 149 -6.35 -3.47 -7.56
CA GLY A 149 -6.74 -4.85 -7.24
C GLY A 149 -6.08 -5.42 -5.98
N TYR A 150 -5.01 -4.81 -5.47
CA TYR A 150 -4.37 -5.19 -4.20
C TYR A 150 -4.96 -4.47 -2.97
N GLY A 151 -6.02 -3.67 -3.13
CA GLY A 151 -6.76 -3.06 -2.03
C GLY A 151 -6.44 -1.58 -1.79
N GLY A 152 -5.24 -1.12 -2.16
CA GLY A 152 -4.85 0.30 -2.13
C GLY A 152 -5.13 1.03 -3.44
N ASN A 153 -4.54 2.21 -3.59
CA ASN A 153 -4.65 3.04 -4.80
C ASN A 153 -6.10 3.18 -5.31
N ARG A 154 -7.03 3.31 -4.36
CA ARG A 154 -8.47 3.42 -4.65
C ARG A 154 -8.70 4.57 -5.64
N ASP A 155 -9.56 4.35 -6.60
CA ASP A 155 -9.87 5.30 -7.67
C ASP A 155 -8.64 5.75 -8.47
N GLN A 156 -7.55 4.97 -8.42
CA GLN A 156 -6.26 5.27 -9.05
C GLN A 156 -5.64 6.60 -8.56
N ILE A 157 -5.87 6.94 -7.30
CA ILE A 157 -5.40 8.19 -6.68
C ILE A 157 -3.89 8.36 -6.85
N GLY A 158 -3.11 7.34 -6.51
CA GLY A 158 -1.66 7.38 -6.64
C GLY A 158 -1.21 7.50 -8.08
N TRP A 159 -1.84 6.79 -9.01
CA TRP A 159 -1.52 6.89 -10.42
C TRP A 159 -1.84 8.28 -11.00
N LYS A 160 -2.99 8.85 -10.63
CA LYS A 160 -3.35 10.22 -11.02
C LYS A 160 -2.36 11.24 -10.47
N LEU A 161 -1.90 11.05 -9.23
CA LEU A 161 -0.94 11.94 -8.58
C LEU A 161 0.39 12.02 -9.32
N ILE A 162 0.87 10.90 -9.88
CA ILE A 162 2.12 10.82 -10.64
C ILE A 162 1.93 10.91 -12.16
N GLY A 163 0.70 11.15 -12.64
CA GLY A 163 0.39 11.21 -14.06
C GLY A 163 0.50 9.87 -14.80
N PHE A 164 0.43 8.74 -14.07
CA PHE A 164 0.49 7.42 -14.68
C PHE A 164 -0.89 7.03 -15.23
N GLU A 165 -0.90 6.55 -16.47
CA GLU A 165 -2.07 5.96 -17.09
C GLU A 165 -1.84 4.46 -17.33
N ASN A 166 -2.73 3.63 -16.83
CA ASN A 166 -2.68 2.18 -17.07
C ASN A 166 -3.19 1.86 -18.49
N ARG A 167 -2.26 1.77 -19.43
CA ARG A 167 -2.54 1.49 -20.85
C ARG A 167 -1.97 0.14 -21.25
N MET A 168 -2.61 -0.52 -22.22
CA MET A 168 -2.11 -1.77 -22.82
C MET A 168 -0.87 -1.53 -23.70
N GLU A 169 -0.72 -0.32 -24.25
CA GLU A 169 0.38 0.07 -25.13
C GLU A 169 0.76 1.54 -24.85
N TYR A 170 2.05 1.77 -24.73
CA TYR A 170 2.62 3.11 -24.63
C TYR A 170 3.29 3.46 -25.96
N LYS A 171 3.06 4.68 -26.43
CA LYS A 171 3.69 5.22 -27.65
C LYS A 171 4.68 6.31 -27.30
N PRO A 172 5.75 6.47 -28.08
CA PRO A 172 6.67 7.59 -27.90
C PRO A 172 5.94 8.96 -27.93
N PRO A 173 6.45 9.94 -27.18
CA PRO A 173 7.67 9.92 -26.38
C PRO A 173 7.49 9.18 -25.04
N PHE A 174 8.49 8.37 -24.63
CA PHE A 174 8.43 7.57 -23.40
C PHE A 174 8.91 8.33 -22.16
N GLY A 175 9.38 9.56 -22.32
CA GLY A 175 9.80 10.42 -21.24
C GLY A 175 10.58 11.64 -21.72
N TYR A 176 11.06 12.43 -20.78
CA TYR A 176 11.75 13.70 -21.04
C TYR A 176 12.92 13.58 -22.04
N TYR A 177 13.67 12.47 -21.98
CA TYR A 177 14.83 12.27 -22.87
C TYR A 177 14.45 11.84 -24.29
N ASP A 178 13.22 11.38 -24.50
CA ASP A 178 12.73 11.02 -25.84
C ASP A 178 12.21 12.23 -26.62
N ASP A 179 11.77 13.28 -25.89
CA ASP A 179 11.39 14.57 -26.49
C ASP A 179 12.63 15.43 -26.86
N GLY A 180 13.80 15.07 -26.34
CA GLY A 180 15.01 15.87 -26.36
C GLY A 180 15.83 15.83 -27.64
N GLY A 181 15.20 15.99 -28.79
CA GLY A 181 15.92 16.09 -30.05
C GLY A 181 15.65 17.35 -30.87
N GLN A 182 14.78 18.24 -30.41
CA GLN A 182 14.36 19.37 -31.26
C GLN A 182 14.91 20.74 -30.88
N ASP A 183 15.65 20.88 -29.78
CA ASP A 183 16.22 22.17 -29.37
C ASP A 183 17.68 22.36 -29.79
N GLY A 184 18.07 21.88 -30.94
CA GLY A 184 19.45 21.99 -31.41
C GLY A 184 19.66 22.37 -32.85
N ASN A 185 18.78 23.23 -33.43
CA ASN A 185 19.22 23.93 -34.63
C ASN A 185 18.30 25.12 -35.02
N GLN A 186 18.58 26.28 -34.49
CA GLN A 186 18.39 27.57 -35.18
C GLN A 186 19.51 28.53 -34.77
#